data_e3e579f268d189b8fd22353a5c7cd5fc
#
_entry.id   e3e579f268d189b8fd22353a5c7cd5fc
#
_cell.length_a   1.000
_cell.length_b   1.000
_cell.length_c   1.000
_cell.angle_alpha   90.00
_cell.angle_beta   90.00
_cell.angle_gamma   90.00
#
_symmetry.space_group_name_H-M   'P 1'
#
loop_
_entity.id
_entity.type
_entity.pdbx_description
1 polymer ?
#
loop_
_entity_poly.entity_id
_entity_poly.type
_entity_poly.pdbx_seq_one_letter_code
_entity_poly.pdbx_strand_id
1 'polypeptide(L)'
;MNMFIRRIHLWLSVPLGLIVCIICLSGATMVFDSEITESLNPSIYKVERPEGAVPLQPSQIVEKVHRQLSDTVEVSSMEFSADPERACMLSIKGAEKKSLSVNQYTGEVNGWTESPQFFQTMRKLHRWLLDPPASKGATSVGKVIVGITTLVMVALLITGLVIWFPRTRKMLGNRLKVAFGKGTRRLIYDCHVTLGFYATIFLLLMALTGLTWSFGWYRSLFYDVFGASASSGTATANVSRPSGEKEEKDGQKEFDYSVWNNVLAQLKQEYSEYKSISLEAAQAKVSLPGNMPRTDTAKFNPESGKITGYSLYSQTPRSDKMKGWIYSFHTGSWGGIITKIIQFIAALIGFILPLSGYYMWWKRTSRKRKNAAPRTAGK
;
A
#
# COMPACT_ATOMS: atom_id res chain seq x y z
N MET A 1 -1.16 -12.48 37.45
CA MET A 1 -1.24 -11.71 36.21
C MET A 1 -2.08 -10.48 36.48
N ASN A 2 -1.54 -9.30 36.28
CA ASN A 2 -2.07 -8.03 36.73
C ASN A 2 -3.51 -7.77 36.22
N MET A 3 -4.47 -7.67 37.14
CA MET A 3 -5.83 -7.17 36.85
C MET A 3 -5.79 -5.78 36.18
N PHE A 4 -4.74 -5.03 36.43
CA PHE A 4 -4.48 -3.73 35.85
C PHE A 4 -4.35 -3.79 34.30
N ILE A 5 -3.49 -4.67 33.77
CA ILE A 5 -3.28 -4.81 32.32
C ILE A 5 -4.57 -5.23 31.61
N ARG A 6 -5.36 -6.13 32.22
CA ARG A 6 -6.68 -6.51 31.67
C ARG A 6 -7.68 -5.36 31.68
N ARG A 7 -7.64 -4.48 32.67
CA ARG A 7 -8.48 -3.27 32.68
C ARG A 7 -8.04 -2.30 31.57
N ILE A 8 -6.74 -2.04 31.44
CA ILE A 8 -6.21 -1.18 30.35
C ILE A 8 -6.66 -1.72 29.01
N HIS A 9 -6.41 -3.00 28.70
CA HIS A 9 -6.80 -3.63 27.45
C HIS A 9 -8.30 -3.47 27.17
N LEU A 10 -9.15 -3.67 28.17
CA LEU A 10 -10.59 -3.50 28.05
C LEU A 10 -10.98 -2.04 27.81
N TRP A 11 -10.47 -1.10 28.61
CA TRP A 11 -10.82 0.30 28.53
C TRP A 11 -10.37 0.98 27.23
N LEU A 12 -9.25 0.52 26.67
CA LEU A 12 -8.77 0.98 25.36
C LEU A 12 -9.54 0.32 24.23
N SER A 13 -9.90 -0.96 24.33
CA SER A 13 -10.55 -1.70 23.24
C SER A 13 -12.02 -1.33 23.05
N VAL A 14 -12.75 -1.02 24.13
CA VAL A 14 -14.21 -0.74 24.02
C VAL A 14 -14.48 0.54 23.20
N PRO A 15 -13.88 1.71 23.47
CA PRO A 15 -14.20 2.92 22.71
C PRO A 15 -13.64 2.91 21.27
N LEU A 16 -12.49 2.28 21.03
CA LEU A 16 -11.80 2.35 19.73
C LEU A 16 -11.96 1.10 18.85
N GLY A 17 -12.53 0.03 19.41
CA GLY A 17 -12.63 -1.26 18.71
C GLY A 17 -13.42 -1.17 17.40
N LEU A 18 -14.47 -0.36 17.32
CA LEU A 18 -15.23 -0.17 16.09
C LEU A 18 -14.35 0.49 14.99
N ILE A 19 -13.55 1.48 15.37
CA ILE A 19 -12.64 2.14 14.42
C ILE A 19 -11.54 1.17 13.96
N VAL A 20 -11.01 0.34 14.87
CA VAL A 20 -10.08 -0.75 14.52
C VAL A 20 -10.71 -1.71 13.52
N CYS A 21 -11.99 -2.11 13.72
CA CYS A 21 -12.73 -2.93 12.75
C CYS A 21 -12.74 -2.29 11.36
N ILE A 22 -13.10 -1.01 11.28
CA ILE A 22 -13.18 -0.27 10.01
C ILE A 22 -11.80 -0.23 9.32
N ILE A 23 -10.75 0.11 10.06
CA ILE A 23 -9.39 0.18 9.53
C ILE A 23 -8.94 -1.20 9.03
N CYS A 24 -9.11 -2.25 9.82
CA CYS A 24 -8.67 -3.59 9.46
C CYS A 24 -9.45 -4.15 8.26
N LEU A 25 -10.77 -3.99 8.23
CA LEU A 25 -11.61 -4.48 7.13
C LEU A 25 -11.29 -3.75 5.82
N SER A 26 -11.25 -2.41 5.86
CA SER A 26 -10.90 -1.62 4.67
C SER A 26 -9.47 -1.89 4.20
N GLY A 27 -8.53 -2.14 5.12
CA GLY A 27 -7.18 -2.56 4.79
C GLY A 27 -7.14 -3.94 4.12
N ALA A 28 -7.87 -4.91 4.65
CA ALA A 28 -7.96 -6.25 4.07
C ALA A 28 -8.46 -6.22 2.62
N THR A 29 -9.52 -5.45 2.33
CA THR A 29 -10.07 -5.35 0.96
C THR A 29 -9.08 -4.80 -0.06
N MET A 30 -8.11 -3.98 0.37
CA MET A 30 -7.11 -3.37 -0.52
C MET A 30 -5.88 -4.25 -0.80
N VAL A 31 -5.69 -5.36 -0.09
CA VAL A 31 -4.49 -6.20 -0.27
C VAL A 31 -4.37 -6.72 -1.70
N PHE A 32 -5.49 -7.00 -2.34
CA PHE A 32 -5.58 -7.52 -3.71
C PHE A 32 -6.22 -6.53 -4.69
N ASP A 33 -6.17 -5.22 -4.39
CA ASP A 33 -6.75 -4.16 -5.24
C ASP A 33 -6.24 -4.26 -6.69
N SER A 34 -4.94 -4.38 -6.89
CA SER A 34 -4.33 -4.45 -8.22
C SER A 34 -4.77 -5.71 -8.97
N GLU A 35 -4.66 -6.88 -8.33
CA GLU A 35 -4.98 -8.16 -8.95
C GLU A 35 -6.46 -8.27 -9.32
N ILE A 36 -7.34 -7.77 -8.47
CA ILE A 36 -8.79 -7.75 -8.73
C ILE A 36 -9.11 -6.75 -9.85
N THR A 37 -8.53 -5.54 -9.80
CA THR A 37 -8.75 -4.52 -10.83
C THR A 37 -8.29 -5.01 -12.20
N GLU A 38 -7.11 -5.62 -12.30
CA GLU A 38 -6.60 -6.20 -13.53
C GLU A 38 -7.48 -7.37 -14.04
N SER A 39 -7.95 -8.23 -13.12
CA SER A 39 -8.82 -9.37 -13.47
C SER A 39 -10.20 -8.94 -13.94
N LEU A 40 -10.72 -7.83 -13.43
CA LEU A 40 -12.02 -7.27 -13.85
C LEU A 40 -11.94 -6.53 -15.19
N ASN A 41 -10.74 -6.09 -15.60
CA ASN A 41 -10.55 -5.30 -16.82
C ASN A 41 -9.37 -5.87 -17.65
N PRO A 42 -9.42 -7.14 -18.07
CA PRO A 42 -8.27 -7.77 -18.73
C PRO A 42 -7.90 -7.07 -20.05
N SER A 43 -8.87 -6.57 -20.80
CA SER A 43 -8.64 -5.83 -22.06
C SER A 43 -7.86 -4.52 -21.89
N ILE A 44 -7.87 -3.92 -20.68
CA ILE A 44 -7.08 -2.73 -20.38
C ILE A 44 -5.61 -3.10 -20.10
N TYR A 45 -5.36 -4.23 -19.42
CA TYR A 45 -4.05 -4.55 -18.91
C TYR A 45 -3.28 -5.58 -19.73
N LYS A 46 -4.00 -6.40 -20.52
CA LYS A 46 -3.41 -7.48 -21.32
C LYS A 46 -3.61 -7.24 -22.80
N VAL A 47 -2.64 -7.68 -23.57
CA VAL A 47 -2.65 -7.65 -25.03
C VAL A 47 -2.25 -9.03 -25.56
N GLU A 48 -2.83 -9.42 -26.68
CA GLU A 48 -2.37 -10.60 -27.38
C GLU A 48 -1.06 -10.29 -28.12
N ARG A 49 -0.08 -11.15 -27.97
CA ARG A 49 1.15 -11.07 -28.74
C ARG A 49 0.97 -11.85 -30.05
N PRO A 50 0.90 -11.17 -31.23
CA PRO A 50 0.90 -11.89 -32.49
C PRO A 50 2.19 -12.67 -32.68
N GLU A 51 2.14 -13.81 -33.36
CA GLU A 51 3.30 -14.66 -33.60
C GLU A 51 4.37 -13.88 -34.40
N GLY A 52 5.59 -13.85 -33.87
CA GLY A 52 6.70 -13.10 -34.50
C GLY A 52 6.62 -11.57 -34.36
N ALA A 53 5.60 -11.01 -33.71
CA ALA A 53 5.48 -9.57 -33.58
C ALA A 53 6.53 -8.97 -32.65
N VAL A 54 7.08 -7.83 -33.07
CA VAL A 54 7.98 -6.98 -32.31
C VAL A 54 7.19 -5.77 -31.80
N PRO A 55 7.33 -5.39 -30.53
CA PRO A 55 6.69 -4.18 -30.02
C PRO A 55 7.09 -2.94 -30.81
N LEU A 56 6.13 -2.04 -31.01
CA LEU A 56 6.35 -0.74 -31.64
C LEU A 56 7.36 0.10 -30.82
N GLN A 57 8.07 0.98 -31.51
CA GLN A 57 8.92 1.95 -30.86
C GLN A 57 8.09 3.01 -30.10
N PRO A 58 8.61 3.60 -29.02
CA PRO A 58 7.92 4.65 -28.26
C PRO A 58 7.35 5.77 -29.12
N SER A 59 8.10 6.31 -30.07
CA SER A 59 7.64 7.37 -30.97
C SER A 59 6.45 6.94 -31.84
N GLN A 60 6.47 5.70 -32.35
CA GLN A 60 5.38 5.15 -33.15
C GLN A 60 4.09 4.97 -32.32
N ILE A 61 4.22 4.59 -31.03
CA ILE A 61 3.08 4.50 -30.14
C ILE A 61 2.47 5.88 -29.91
N VAL A 62 3.30 6.90 -29.63
CA VAL A 62 2.82 8.26 -29.41
C VAL A 62 2.14 8.80 -30.67
N GLU A 63 2.72 8.62 -31.83
CA GLU A 63 2.12 9.03 -33.11
C GLU A 63 0.73 8.41 -33.34
N LYS A 64 0.60 7.11 -33.06
CA LYS A 64 -0.69 6.42 -33.20
C LYS A 64 -1.71 6.88 -32.15
N VAL A 65 -1.27 7.18 -30.92
CA VAL A 65 -2.13 7.74 -29.86
C VAL A 65 -2.61 9.14 -30.23
N HIS A 66 -1.74 9.99 -30.77
CA HIS A 66 -2.12 11.32 -31.27
C HIS A 66 -3.19 11.24 -32.36
N ARG A 67 -3.07 10.30 -33.30
CA ARG A 67 -4.08 10.09 -34.36
C ARG A 67 -5.44 9.63 -33.81
N GLN A 68 -5.47 8.92 -32.68
CA GLN A 68 -6.71 8.38 -32.09
C GLN A 68 -7.39 9.34 -31.11
N LEU A 69 -6.63 10.16 -30.40
CA LEU A 69 -7.15 11.07 -29.37
C LEU A 69 -7.12 12.53 -29.83
N SER A 70 -5.96 13.11 -30.04
CA SER A 70 -5.69 14.46 -30.53
C SER A 70 -4.18 14.70 -30.49
N ASP A 71 -3.67 15.51 -31.41
CA ASP A 71 -2.27 15.95 -31.43
C ASP A 71 -1.88 16.81 -30.21
N THR A 72 -2.89 17.33 -29.48
CA THR A 72 -2.68 18.16 -28.28
C THR A 72 -2.39 17.33 -27.01
N VAL A 73 -2.45 16.01 -27.08
CA VAL A 73 -2.21 15.11 -25.95
C VAL A 73 -0.72 14.99 -25.67
N GLU A 74 -0.24 15.58 -24.58
CA GLU A 74 1.15 15.51 -24.17
C GLU A 74 1.40 14.26 -23.30
N VAL A 75 2.25 13.33 -23.79
CA VAL A 75 2.66 12.13 -23.05
C VAL A 75 3.81 12.48 -22.11
N SER A 76 3.60 12.39 -20.81
CA SER A 76 4.59 12.72 -19.78
C SER A 76 5.49 11.54 -19.39
N SER A 77 4.99 10.30 -19.51
CA SER A 77 5.78 9.09 -19.32
C SER A 77 5.16 7.90 -20.06
N MET A 78 5.99 6.90 -20.36
CA MET A 78 5.60 5.66 -21.01
C MET A 78 6.27 4.48 -20.34
N GLU A 79 5.50 3.50 -19.88
CA GLU A 79 6.00 2.32 -19.18
C GLU A 79 5.79 1.05 -20.01
N PHE A 80 6.89 0.34 -20.25
CA PHE A 80 6.94 -0.96 -20.91
C PHE A 80 7.18 -2.07 -19.87
N SER A 81 6.33 -3.08 -19.87
CA SER A 81 6.55 -4.28 -19.07
C SER A 81 7.54 -5.23 -19.74
N ALA A 82 8.27 -6.01 -18.93
CA ALA A 82 9.03 -7.14 -19.44
C ALA A 82 8.14 -8.29 -19.91
N ASP A 83 6.91 -8.38 -19.38
CA ASP A 83 5.90 -9.33 -19.81
C ASP A 83 5.33 -8.91 -21.17
N PRO A 84 5.53 -9.70 -22.24
CA PRO A 84 5.09 -9.36 -23.59
C PRO A 84 3.56 -9.32 -23.75
N GLU A 85 2.81 -9.93 -22.85
CA GLU A 85 1.34 -9.93 -22.88
C GLU A 85 0.72 -8.74 -22.13
N ARG A 86 1.54 -7.82 -21.61
CA ARG A 86 1.06 -6.60 -20.94
C ARG A 86 1.00 -5.41 -21.88
N ALA A 87 -0.06 -4.61 -21.72
CA ALA A 87 -0.18 -3.34 -22.42
C ALA A 87 0.88 -2.33 -21.96
N CYS A 88 1.25 -1.42 -22.86
CA CYS A 88 2.06 -0.26 -22.53
C CYS A 88 1.19 0.79 -21.82
N MET A 89 1.72 1.39 -20.73
CA MET A 89 1.00 2.37 -19.93
C MET A 89 1.57 3.77 -20.15
N LEU A 90 0.74 4.70 -20.60
CA LEU A 90 1.10 6.10 -20.84
C LEU A 90 0.50 7.00 -19.76
N SER A 91 1.31 7.88 -19.19
CA SER A 91 0.82 8.98 -18.37
C SER A 91 0.64 10.22 -19.25
N ILE A 92 -0.54 10.79 -19.21
CA ILE A 92 -0.88 11.98 -20.00
C ILE A 92 -0.88 13.19 -19.07
N LYS A 93 -0.29 14.30 -19.53
CA LYS A 93 -0.27 15.56 -18.78
C LYS A 93 -1.70 16.08 -18.59
N GLY A 94 -2.04 16.40 -17.35
CA GLY A 94 -3.41 16.82 -16.99
C GLY A 94 -4.37 15.69 -16.63
N ALA A 95 -4.07 14.43 -16.96
CA ALA A 95 -4.85 13.27 -16.56
C ALA A 95 -4.33 12.65 -15.26
N GLU A 96 -4.35 13.41 -14.17
CA GLU A 96 -3.84 12.93 -12.88
C GLU A 96 -4.53 11.64 -12.41
N LYS A 97 -3.74 10.68 -11.95
CA LYS A 97 -4.15 9.38 -11.38
C LYS A 97 -4.73 8.35 -12.37
N LYS A 98 -4.75 8.64 -13.66
CA LYS A 98 -5.14 7.69 -14.69
C LYS A 98 -3.99 7.52 -15.67
N SER A 99 -3.79 6.31 -16.16
CA SER A 99 -2.87 6.04 -17.26
C SER A 99 -3.67 5.56 -18.46
N LEU A 100 -3.21 5.90 -19.64
CA LEU A 100 -3.76 5.41 -20.89
C LEU A 100 -3.10 4.07 -21.21
N SER A 101 -3.89 3.04 -21.39
CA SER A 101 -3.41 1.73 -21.84
C SER A 101 -3.39 1.66 -23.36
N VAL A 102 -2.29 1.19 -23.90
CA VAL A 102 -2.07 1.08 -25.34
C VAL A 102 -1.50 -0.29 -25.68
N ASN A 103 -2.01 -0.91 -26.72
CA ASN A 103 -1.44 -2.14 -27.25
C ASN A 103 -0.06 -1.88 -27.84
N GLN A 104 0.96 -2.49 -27.26
CA GLN A 104 2.35 -2.25 -27.67
C GLN A 104 2.70 -2.79 -29.07
N TYR A 105 1.84 -3.63 -29.68
CA TYR A 105 2.05 -4.18 -31.02
C TYR A 105 1.29 -3.43 -32.10
N THR A 106 0.06 -3.01 -31.82
CA THR A 106 -0.80 -2.31 -32.81
C THR A 106 -0.79 -0.80 -32.63
N GLY A 107 -0.53 -0.31 -31.42
CA GLY A 107 -0.65 1.10 -31.05
C GLY A 107 -2.11 1.54 -30.83
N GLU A 108 -3.05 0.59 -30.75
CA GLU A 108 -4.44 0.88 -30.41
C GLU A 108 -4.61 1.23 -28.95
N VAL A 109 -5.44 2.22 -28.66
CA VAL A 109 -5.79 2.63 -27.30
C VAL A 109 -6.82 1.66 -26.74
N ASN A 110 -6.44 0.91 -25.72
CA ASN A 110 -7.33 -0.03 -25.02
C ASN A 110 -8.31 0.71 -24.07
N GLY A 111 -7.93 1.88 -23.56
CA GLY A 111 -8.71 2.69 -22.65
C GLY A 111 -7.91 3.25 -21.46
N TRP A 112 -8.63 3.91 -20.56
CA TRP A 112 -8.04 4.50 -19.36
C TRP A 112 -8.01 3.50 -18.19
N THR A 113 -6.88 3.43 -17.50
CA THR A 113 -6.82 2.69 -16.23
C THR A 113 -7.60 3.45 -15.17
N GLU A 114 -8.51 2.76 -14.50
CA GLU A 114 -9.28 3.35 -13.40
C GLU A 114 -9.40 2.35 -12.25
N SER A 115 -9.02 2.79 -11.04
CA SER A 115 -9.27 1.97 -9.85
C SER A 115 -10.79 1.99 -9.57
N PRO A 116 -11.44 0.82 -9.40
CA PRO A 116 -12.86 0.76 -9.08
C PRO A 116 -13.23 1.66 -7.88
N GLN A 117 -14.40 2.30 -7.97
CA GLN A 117 -14.88 3.23 -6.92
C GLN A 117 -14.90 2.59 -5.54
N PHE A 118 -15.15 1.29 -5.47
CA PHE A 118 -15.08 0.51 -4.24
C PHE A 118 -13.69 0.63 -3.57
N PHE A 119 -12.60 0.35 -4.30
CA PHE A 119 -11.25 0.44 -3.74
C PHE A 119 -10.84 1.87 -3.41
N GLN A 120 -11.27 2.85 -4.21
CA GLN A 120 -11.06 4.27 -3.90
C GLN A 120 -11.71 4.64 -2.57
N THR A 121 -12.96 4.16 -2.34
CA THR A 121 -13.69 4.39 -1.09
C THR A 121 -13.03 3.66 0.08
N MET A 122 -12.63 2.40 -0.08
CA MET A 122 -11.92 1.64 0.96
C MET A 122 -10.60 2.31 1.34
N ARG A 123 -9.87 2.86 0.37
CA ARG A 123 -8.64 3.62 0.61
C ARG A 123 -8.88 4.90 1.40
N LYS A 124 -9.95 5.65 1.08
CA LYS A 124 -10.34 6.85 1.84
C LYS A 124 -10.78 6.48 3.26
N LEU A 125 -11.52 5.39 3.40
CA LEU A 125 -11.97 4.88 4.70
C LEU A 125 -10.80 4.43 5.58
N HIS A 126 -9.88 3.65 5.02
CA HIS A 126 -8.70 3.14 5.72
C HIS A 126 -7.76 4.24 6.22
N ARG A 127 -7.54 5.26 5.39
CA ARG A 127 -6.54 6.31 5.67
C ARG A 127 -7.09 7.49 6.44
N TRP A 128 -8.38 7.79 6.28
CA TRP A 128 -8.96 9.06 6.72
C TRP A 128 -10.40 8.97 7.23
N LEU A 129 -10.99 7.79 7.37
CA LEU A 129 -12.41 7.62 7.72
C LEU A 129 -13.35 8.46 6.83
N LEU A 130 -13.05 8.50 5.51
CA LEU A 130 -13.75 9.29 4.49
C LEU A 130 -13.55 10.82 4.58
N ASP A 131 -12.66 11.30 5.43
CA ASP A 131 -12.29 12.71 5.59
C ASP A 131 -10.85 12.96 5.06
N PRO A 132 -10.64 13.02 3.73
CA PRO A 132 -9.31 13.21 3.15
C PRO A 132 -8.81 14.63 3.41
N PRO A 133 -7.48 14.83 3.61
CA PRO A 133 -6.89 16.17 3.70
C PRO A 133 -7.16 17.00 2.45
N ALA A 134 -7.43 18.29 2.65
CA ALA A 134 -7.75 19.22 1.56
C ALA A 134 -6.59 19.42 0.56
N SER A 135 -5.34 19.28 1.02
CA SER A 135 -4.15 19.39 0.18
C SER A 135 -3.03 18.47 0.64
N LYS A 136 -1.98 18.32 -0.21
CA LYS A 136 -0.78 17.55 0.13
C LYS A 136 -0.06 18.20 1.32
N GLY A 137 0.12 17.44 2.39
CA GLY A 137 0.73 17.94 3.64
C GLY A 137 -0.29 18.42 4.69
N ALA A 138 -1.52 18.72 4.33
CA ALA A 138 -2.57 19.07 5.29
C ALA A 138 -2.93 17.87 6.19
N THR A 139 -3.53 18.19 7.33
CA THR A 139 -4.03 17.20 8.29
C THR A 139 -5.55 17.29 8.33
N SER A 140 -6.23 16.17 8.37
CA SER A 140 -7.67 16.06 8.57
C SER A 140 -7.98 15.40 9.91
N VAL A 141 -9.19 15.60 10.42
CA VAL A 141 -9.66 14.99 11.68
C VAL A 141 -9.65 13.47 11.53
N GLY A 142 -10.15 12.93 10.42
CA GLY A 142 -10.15 11.52 10.13
C GLY A 142 -8.75 10.91 10.13
N LYS A 143 -7.75 11.61 9.56
CA LYS A 143 -6.35 11.17 9.60
C LYS A 143 -5.81 11.09 11.03
N VAL A 144 -6.13 12.06 11.88
CA VAL A 144 -5.70 12.08 13.28
C VAL A 144 -6.35 10.93 14.05
N ILE A 145 -7.66 10.70 13.87
CA ILE A 145 -8.38 9.59 14.53
C ILE A 145 -7.78 8.25 14.13
N VAL A 146 -7.52 8.02 12.84
CA VAL A 146 -6.87 6.79 12.35
C VAL A 146 -5.50 6.61 13.00
N GLY A 147 -4.69 7.68 13.06
CA GLY A 147 -3.36 7.66 13.67
C GLY A 147 -3.39 7.31 15.15
N ILE A 148 -4.24 7.99 15.94
CA ILE A 148 -4.41 7.72 17.38
C ILE A 148 -4.93 6.30 17.60
N THR A 149 -5.93 5.88 16.83
CA THR A 149 -6.48 4.52 16.92
C THR A 149 -5.43 3.46 16.63
N THR A 150 -4.58 3.69 15.62
CA THR A 150 -3.47 2.78 15.27
C THR A 150 -2.42 2.74 16.39
N LEU A 151 -2.10 3.88 17.02
CA LEU A 151 -1.19 3.91 18.18
C LEU A 151 -1.76 3.12 19.36
N VAL A 152 -3.06 3.29 19.65
CA VAL A 152 -3.74 2.51 20.68
C VAL A 152 -3.82 1.03 20.30
N MET A 153 -3.99 0.69 19.02
CA MET A 153 -3.94 -0.69 18.55
C MET A 153 -2.59 -1.35 18.85
N VAL A 154 -1.46 -0.64 18.70
CA VAL A 154 -0.14 -1.14 19.13
C VAL A 154 -0.15 -1.48 20.61
N ALA A 155 -0.66 -0.60 21.47
CA ALA A 155 -0.79 -0.87 22.91
C ALA A 155 -1.71 -2.05 23.21
N LEU A 156 -2.81 -2.20 22.45
CA LEU A 156 -3.72 -3.35 22.56
C LEU A 156 -3.07 -4.66 22.17
N LEU A 157 -2.27 -4.69 21.12
CA LEU A 157 -1.54 -5.89 20.68
C LEU A 157 -0.50 -6.30 21.73
N ILE A 158 0.26 -5.34 22.27
CA ILE A 158 1.26 -5.59 23.32
C ILE A 158 0.56 -6.10 24.60
N THR A 159 -0.48 -5.41 25.09
CA THR A 159 -1.20 -5.82 26.29
C THR A 159 -1.91 -7.16 26.09
N GLY A 160 -2.44 -7.43 24.89
CA GLY A 160 -3.00 -8.71 24.50
C GLY A 160 -1.99 -9.84 24.58
N LEU A 161 -0.79 -9.64 24.06
CA LEU A 161 0.33 -10.60 24.14
C LEU A 161 0.75 -10.88 25.60
N VAL A 162 0.85 -9.83 26.43
CA VAL A 162 1.16 -9.98 27.89
C VAL A 162 0.05 -10.78 28.58
N ILE A 163 -1.21 -10.53 28.28
CA ILE A 163 -2.35 -11.31 28.83
C ILE A 163 -2.35 -12.75 28.31
N TRP A 164 -1.95 -12.94 27.06
CA TRP A 164 -1.87 -14.25 26.44
C TRP A 164 -0.75 -15.11 27.03
N PHE A 165 0.35 -14.54 27.52
CA PHE A 165 1.54 -15.26 27.93
C PHE A 165 1.20 -16.37 28.96
N PRO A 166 1.45 -17.67 28.65
CA PRO A 166 1.09 -18.79 29.51
C PRO A 166 2.10 -18.98 30.64
N ARG A 167 1.60 -19.39 31.81
CA ARG A 167 2.47 -19.70 32.99
C ARG A 167 2.96 -21.15 33.02
N THR A 168 2.28 -22.04 32.30
CA THR A 168 2.60 -23.48 32.25
C THR A 168 2.54 -24.02 30.86
N ARG A 169 3.30 -25.12 30.58
CA ARG A 169 3.28 -25.80 29.28
C ARG A 169 1.88 -26.27 28.88
N LYS A 170 1.07 -26.76 29.83
CA LYS A 170 -0.31 -27.16 29.60
C LYS A 170 -1.19 -26.00 29.14
N MET A 171 -1.01 -24.83 29.78
CA MET A 171 -1.71 -23.59 29.33
C MET A 171 -1.26 -23.15 27.94
N LEU A 172 0.03 -23.30 27.60
CA LEU A 172 0.54 -22.99 26.27
C LEU A 172 -0.19 -23.84 25.21
N GLY A 173 -0.22 -25.15 25.37
CA GLY A 173 -0.90 -26.05 24.43
C GLY A 173 -2.39 -25.73 24.24
N ASN A 174 -3.10 -25.33 25.32
CA ASN A 174 -4.50 -24.93 25.26
C ASN A 174 -4.73 -23.58 24.60
N ARG A 175 -3.76 -22.66 24.67
CA ARG A 175 -3.87 -21.29 24.06
C ARG A 175 -3.44 -21.24 22.60
N LEU A 176 -2.79 -22.27 22.12
CA LEU A 176 -2.40 -22.40 20.71
C LEU A 176 -3.46 -23.12 19.87
N LYS A 177 -4.54 -23.62 20.48
CA LYS A 177 -5.58 -24.39 19.79
C LYS A 177 -6.97 -23.79 20.01
N VAL A 178 -7.79 -23.85 18.99
CA VAL A 178 -9.23 -23.51 19.06
C VAL A 178 -10.00 -24.79 19.35
N ALA A 179 -10.76 -24.83 20.44
CA ALA A 179 -11.56 -25.99 20.81
C ALA A 179 -12.95 -25.92 20.18
N PHE A 180 -13.14 -26.72 19.13
CA PHE A 180 -14.43 -26.92 18.50
C PHE A 180 -15.33 -27.86 19.35
N GLY A 181 -16.66 -27.70 19.30
CA GLY A 181 -17.61 -28.57 20.00
C GLY A 181 -17.83 -28.27 21.50
N LYS A 182 -17.16 -27.24 22.07
CA LYS A 182 -17.35 -26.83 23.48
C LYS A 182 -18.27 -25.63 23.66
N GLY A 183 -19.16 -25.38 22.70
CA GLY A 183 -20.14 -24.29 22.68
C GLY A 183 -19.59 -22.95 22.21
N THR A 184 -20.49 -22.10 21.69
CA THR A 184 -20.17 -20.82 21.01
C THR A 184 -19.34 -19.87 21.86
N ARG A 185 -19.63 -19.79 23.16
CA ARG A 185 -18.87 -18.90 24.06
C ARG A 185 -17.40 -19.30 24.16
N ARG A 186 -17.12 -20.59 24.23
CA ARG A 186 -15.75 -21.10 24.30
C ARG A 186 -15.05 -20.91 22.97
N LEU A 187 -15.72 -21.16 21.86
CA LEU A 187 -15.20 -20.96 20.52
C LEU A 187 -14.78 -19.50 20.29
N ILE A 188 -15.65 -18.52 20.59
CA ILE A 188 -15.33 -17.11 20.43
C ILE A 188 -14.14 -16.68 21.31
N TYR A 189 -14.08 -17.18 22.55
CA TYR A 189 -12.94 -16.94 23.43
C TYR A 189 -11.65 -17.50 22.86
N ASP A 190 -11.66 -18.74 22.40
CA ASP A 190 -10.46 -19.38 21.83
C ASP A 190 -10.05 -18.72 20.51
N CYS A 191 -10.99 -18.36 19.65
CA CYS A 191 -10.70 -17.58 18.46
C CYS A 191 -10.02 -16.24 18.80
N HIS A 192 -10.57 -15.49 19.77
CA HIS A 192 -9.94 -14.23 20.18
C HIS A 192 -8.50 -14.43 20.70
N VAL A 193 -8.30 -15.42 21.56
CA VAL A 193 -7.01 -15.65 22.23
C VAL A 193 -5.98 -16.28 21.29
N THR A 194 -6.39 -17.30 20.52
CA THR A 194 -5.50 -18.08 19.66
C THR A 194 -5.21 -17.35 18.36
N LEU A 195 -6.25 -16.89 17.64
CA LEU A 195 -6.04 -16.17 16.38
C LEU A 195 -5.39 -14.81 16.64
N GLY A 196 -5.76 -14.13 17.75
CA GLY A 196 -5.12 -12.91 18.16
C GLY A 196 -3.61 -13.07 18.36
N PHE A 197 -3.17 -14.17 18.98
CA PHE A 197 -1.75 -14.47 19.13
C PHE A 197 -1.04 -14.65 17.78
N TYR A 198 -1.58 -15.50 16.89
CA TYR A 198 -0.97 -15.73 15.58
C TYR A 198 -0.94 -14.50 14.70
N ALA A 199 -1.99 -13.68 14.73
CA ALA A 199 -2.06 -12.46 13.94
C ALA A 199 -1.23 -11.30 14.52
N THR A 200 -0.84 -11.34 15.81
CA THR A 200 -0.21 -10.20 16.52
C THR A 200 1.02 -9.67 15.80
N ILE A 201 1.91 -10.54 15.32
CA ILE A 201 3.16 -10.10 14.67
C ILE A 201 2.87 -9.34 13.37
N PHE A 202 1.93 -9.81 12.56
CA PHE A 202 1.57 -9.19 11.29
C PHE A 202 0.76 -7.90 11.51
N LEU A 203 -0.18 -7.91 12.46
CA LEU A 203 -0.92 -6.71 12.86
C LEU A 203 0.00 -5.64 13.44
N LEU A 204 0.99 -6.03 14.25
CA LEU A 204 1.98 -5.12 14.80
C LEU A 204 2.85 -4.52 13.70
N LEU A 205 3.30 -5.34 12.75
CA LEU A 205 4.05 -4.89 11.58
C LEU A 205 3.25 -3.87 10.75
N MET A 206 1.97 -4.17 10.45
CA MET A 206 1.08 -3.25 9.75
C MET A 206 0.83 -1.96 10.55
N ALA A 207 0.61 -2.04 11.85
CA ALA A 207 0.37 -0.87 12.68
C ALA A 207 1.61 0.03 12.78
N LEU A 208 2.79 -0.54 13.05
CA LEU A 208 4.04 0.20 13.16
C LEU A 208 4.43 0.87 11.82
N THR A 209 4.28 0.17 10.71
CA THR A 209 4.52 0.75 9.39
C THR A 209 3.46 1.80 9.02
N GLY A 210 2.19 1.56 9.34
CA GLY A 210 1.07 2.48 9.11
C GLY A 210 1.22 3.83 9.82
N LEU A 211 1.72 3.83 11.05
CA LEU A 211 1.97 5.04 11.84
C LEU A 211 2.94 6.02 11.16
N THR A 212 3.82 5.55 10.30
CA THR A 212 4.77 6.41 9.57
C THR A 212 4.09 7.40 8.62
N TRP A 213 2.87 7.07 8.15
CA TRP A 213 2.06 7.97 7.32
C TRP A 213 1.15 8.88 8.15
N SER A 214 0.85 8.50 9.38
CA SER A 214 -0.03 9.28 10.25
C SER A 214 0.71 10.46 10.91
N PHE A 215 1.90 10.21 11.44
CA PHE A 215 2.65 11.18 12.25
C PHE A 215 4.07 11.40 11.75
N GLY A 216 4.44 12.67 11.49
CA GLY A 216 5.79 13.05 11.06
C GLY A 216 6.86 12.72 12.10
N TRP A 217 6.60 13.01 13.39
CA TRP A 217 7.51 12.71 14.50
C TRP A 217 7.78 11.20 14.63
N TYR A 218 6.73 10.37 14.48
CA TYR A 218 6.88 8.91 14.54
C TYR A 218 7.70 8.39 13.35
N ARG A 219 7.47 8.93 12.16
CA ARG A 219 8.26 8.58 10.98
C ARG A 219 9.74 8.88 11.19
N SER A 220 10.09 10.07 11.72
CA SER A 220 11.48 10.42 12.04
C SER A 220 12.08 9.41 13.00
N LEU A 221 11.39 9.15 14.12
CA LEU A 221 11.84 8.15 15.10
C LEU A 221 12.01 6.75 14.48
N PHE A 222 11.07 6.33 13.62
CA PHE A 222 11.13 5.05 12.93
C PHE A 222 12.38 4.96 12.03
N TYR A 223 12.66 6.03 11.28
CA TYR A 223 13.85 6.11 10.41
C TYR A 223 15.14 6.09 11.25
N ASP A 224 15.19 6.79 12.38
CA ASP A 224 16.32 6.82 13.29
C ASP A 224 16.65 5.43 13.85
N VAL A 225 15.61 4.71 14.32
CA VAL A 225 15.75 3.34 14.87
C VAL A 225 16.33 2.38 13.83
N PHE A 226 15.99 2.53 12.55
CA PHE A 226 16.50 1.67 11.48
C PHE A 226 17.77 2.23 10.79
N GLY A 227 18.41 3.24 11.38
CA GLY A 227 19.65 3.83 10.87
C GLY A 227 19.46 4.45 9.47
N ALA A 228 18.27 4.98 9.23
CA ALA A 228 17.88 5.63 7.97
C ALA A 228 17.64 7.13 8.17
N SER A 229 18.14 7.70 9.27
CA SER A 229 18.09 9.14 9.51
C SER A 229 18.72 9.84 8.33
N ALA A 230 18.05 10.87 7.82
CA ALA A 230 18.65 11.76 6.85
C ALA A 230 19.95 12.29 7.52
N SER A 231 21.13 11.89 7.00
CA SER A 231 22.33 12.63 7.30
C SER A 231 21.98 14.09 7.03
N SER A 232 22.26 14.96 7.97
CA SER A 232 22.04 16.41 7.89
C SER A 232 22.99 17.06 6.86
N GLY A 233 23.21 16.38 5.77
CA GLY A 233 23.88 16.81 4.57
C GLY A 233 22.81 17.03 3.53
N THR A 234 22.42 18.29 3.36
CA THR A 234 21.60 18.82 2.29
C THR A 234 20.27 18.06 2.11
N ALA A 235 19.24 18.59 2.76
CA ALA A 235 17.95 18.57 2.13
C ALA A 235 18.17 18.96 0.66
N THR A 236 18.35 17.96 -0.22
CA THR A 236 17.91 18.16 -1.57
C THR A 236 16.42 18.35 -1.40
N ALA A 237 16.16 19.61 -1.20
CA ALA A 237 14.91 20.24 -1.37
C ALA A 237 14.07 19.41 -2.32
N ASN A 238 12.84 19.14 -1.92
CA ASN A 238 11.80 19.27 -2.91
C ASN A 238 12.36 20.14 -4.02
N VAL A 239 12.55 19.59 -5.17
CA VAL A 239 12.37 20.37 -6.37
C VAL A 239 10.87 20.69 -6.30
N SER A 240 10.56 21.65 -5.44
CA SER A 240 9.43 22.52 -5.60
C SER A 240 9.62 23.02 -7.01
N ARG A 241 8.77 22.61 -7.93
CA ARG A 241 8.53 23.45 -9.08
C ARG A 241 8.43 24.88 -8.54
N PRO A 242 9.17 25.82 -9.09
CA PRO A 242 8.94 27.22 -8.78
C PRO A 242 7.45 27.47 -9.04
N SER A 243 6.72 27.78 -7.98
CA SER A 243 5.39 28.32 -8.11
C SER A 243 5.58 29.74 -8.65
N GLY A 244 5.18 29.95 -9.89
CA GLY A 244 4.81 31.25 -10.42
C GLY A 244 5.95 32.18 -10.76
N GLU A 245 6.77 31.86 -11.73
CA GLU A 245 7.10 32.84 -12.74
C GLU A 245 6.26 32.48 -13.97
N LYS A 246 5.48 33.47 -14.43
CA LYS A 246 4.91 33.47 -15.76
C LYS A 246 6.08 33.51 -16.72
N GLU A 247 6.60 32.32 -17.09
CA GLU A 247 7.41 32.24 -18.29
C GLU A 247 6.48 32.63 -19.44
N GLU A 248 6.84 33.72 -20.07
CA GLU A 248 6.33 34.12 -21.38
C GLU A 248 6.38 32.94 -22.32
N LYS A 249 5.31 32.78 -23.09
CA LYS A 249 5.19 31.82 -24.16
C LYS A 249 6.25 32.12 -25.24
N ASP A 250 7.47 31.75 -25.00
CA ASP A 250 8.43 31.55 -26.06
C ASP A 250 8.35 30.07 -26.48
N GLY A 251 8.25 29.81 -27.80
CA GLY A 251 7.86 28.59 -28.47
C GLY A 251 8.22 27.30 -27.71
N GLN A 252 7.25 26.64 -27.10
CA GLN A 252 7.44 25.32 -26.52
C GLN A 252 7.89 24.36 -27.62
N LYS A 253 9.19 24.07 -27.64
CA LYS A 253 9.75 23.02 -28.50
C LYS A 253 9.05 21.72 -28.14
N GLU A 254 8.27 21.17 -29.05
CA GLU A 254 7.59 19.90 -28.88
C GLU A 254 8.62 18.83 -28.52
N PHE A 255 8.32 17.99 -27.51
CA PHE A 255 9.28 16.97 -27.09
C PHE A 255 9.41 15.89 -28.18
N ASP A 256 10.63 15.66 -28.63
CA ASP A 256 10.91 14.63 -29.63
C ASP A 256 10.91 13.22 -28.98
N TYR A 257 9.80 12.52 -29.12
CA TYR A 257 9.66 11.16 -28.58
C TYR A 257 10.56 10.13 -29.27
N SER A 258 11.24 10.46 -30.38
CA SER A 258 12.23 9.58 -31.02
C SER A 258 13.43 9.31 -30.13
N VAL A 259 13.75 10.24 -29.22
CA VAL A 259 14.76 10.10 -28.19
C VAL A 259 14.51 8.87 -27.31
N TRP A 260 13.25 8.59 -26.99
CA TRP A 260 12.89 7.44 -26.17
C TRP A 260 13.16 6.09 -26.84
N ASN A 261 13.18 6.04 -28.18
CA ASN A 261 13.52 4.82 -28.94
C ASN A 261 14.96 4.38 -28.61
N ASN A 262 15.88 5.33 -28.67
CA ASN A 262 17.30 5.08 -28.40
C ASN A 262 17.54 4.70 -26.93
N VAL A 263 16.89 5.43 -25.99
CA VAL A 263 17.01 5.17 -24.55
C VAL A 263 16.48 3.79 -24.21
N LEU A 264 15.30 3.42 -24.73
CA LEU A 264 14.69 2.11 -24.48
C LEU A 264 15.58 0.98 -25.03
N ALA A 265 16.12 1.13 -26.23
CA ALA A 265 17.00 0.13 -26.85
C ALA A 265 18.28 -0.07 -26.01
N GLN A 266 18.94 1.03 -25.61
CA GLN A 266 20.13 0.97 -24.74
C GLN A 266 19.84 0.27 -23.42
N LEU A 267 18.74 0.64 -22.72
CA LEU A 267 18.37 0.03 -21.44
C LEU A 267 18.00 -1.45 -21.57
N LYS A 268 17.30 -1.86 -22.64
CA LYS A 268 17.01 -3.28 -22.88
C LYS A 268 18.28 -4.11 -23.20
N GLN A 269 19.29 -3.51 -23.76
CA GLN A 269 20.59 -4.17 -23.99
C GLN A 269 21.39 -4.29 -22.69
N GLU A 270 21.34 -3.27 -21.84
CA GLU A 270 22.10 -3.22 -20.59
C GLU A 270 21.47 -4.08 -19.47
N TYR A 271 20.15 -4.07 -19.37
CA TYR A 271 19.41 -4.84 -18.37
C TYR A 271 18.84 -6.12 -19.00
N SER A 272 19.53 -7.25 -18.78
CA SER A 272 19.03 -8.57 -19.24
C SER A 272 17.74 -8.99 -18.55
N GLU A 273 17.54 -8.55 -17.30
CA GLU A 273 16.34 -8.82 -16.50
C GLU A 273 15.80 -7.54 -15.88
N TYR A 274 14.55 -7.24 -16.14
CA TYR A 274 13.80 -6.11 -15.53
C TYR A 274 12.33 -6.50 -15.40
N LYS A 275 11.59 -5.76 -14.59
CA LYS A 275 10.14 -5.89 -14.46
C LYS A 275 9.41 -4.94 -15.40
N SER A 276 9.83 -3.69 -15.42
CA SER A 276 9.34 -2.65 -16.34
C SER A 276 10.38 -1.56 -16.53
N ILE A 277 10.30 -0.86 -17.67
CA ILE A 277 11.08 0.34 -17.98
C ILE A 277 10.08 1.47 -18.20
N SER A 278 10.18 2.54 -17.42
CA SER A 278 9.36 3.75 -17.55
C SER A 278 10.24 4.89 -18.05
N LEU A 279 9.85 5.49 -19.18
CA LEU A 279 10.52 6.61 -19.83
C LEU A 279 9.83 7.91 -19.43
N GLU A 280 10.59 8.92 -19.04
CA GLU A 280 10.15 10.28 -18.72
C GLU A 280 10.98 11.27 -19.56
N ALA A 281 10.71 12.57 -19.48
CA ALA A 281 11.36 13.56 -20.38
C ALA A 281 12.90 13.57 -20.32
N ALA A 282 13.51 13.38 -19.15
CA ALA A 282 14.97 13.43 -18.97
C ALA A 282 15.55 12.27 -18.16
N GLN A 283 14.73 11.29 -17.85
CA GLN A 283 15.14 10.10 -17.09
C GLN A 283 14.33 8.88 -17.46
N ALA A 284 14.92 7.72 -17.27
CA ALA A 284 14.24 6.44 -17.37
C ALA A 284 14.39 5.68 -16.05
N LYS A 285 13.34 4.98 -15.65
CA LYS A 285 13.31 4.16 -14.44
C LYS A 285 13.20 2.70 -14.82
N VAL A 286 14.17 1.91 -14.38
CA VAL A 286 14.20 0.46 -14.57
C VAL A 286 13.79 -0.22 -13.28
N SER A 287 12.59 -0.80 -13.25
CA SER A 287 12.11 -1.61 -12.13
C SER A 287 12.79 -2.97 -12.18
N LEU A 288 13.54 -3.30 -11.13
CA LEU A 288 14.29 -4.55 -11.04
C LEU A 288 13.39 -5.72 -10.61
N PRO A 289 13.74 -6.96 -11.00
CA PRO A 289 12.99 -8.15 -10.61
C PRO A 289 12.90 -8.33 -9.08
N GLY A 290 11.82 -8.96 -8.64
CA GLY A 290 11.58 -9.31 -7.23
C GLY A 290 10.35 -8.61 -6.65
N ASN A 291 10.05 -8.93 -5.39
CA ASN A 291 8.81 -8.51 -4.72
C ASN A 291 8.93 -7.14 -4.03
N MET A 292 10.15 -6.73 -3.70
CA MET A 292 10.41 -5.42 -3.12
C MET A 292 10.57 -4.38 -4.22
N PRO A 293 10.05 -3.13 -4.05
CA PRO A 293 10.26 -2.07 -5.03
C PRO A 293 11.75 -1.68 -5.06
N ARG A 294 12.40 -2.05 -6.14
CA ARG A 294 13.79 -1.72 -6.44
C ARG A 294 13.84 -1.09 -7.82
N THR A 295 14.34 0.12 -7.91
CA THR A 295 14.34 0.88 -9.14
C THR A 295 15.69 1.55 -9.34
N ASP A 296 16.32 1.29 -10.49
CA ASP A 296 17.45 2.06 -10.99
C ASP A 296 16.92 3.21 -11.83
N THR A 297 17.61 4.34 -11.82
CA THR A 297 17.26 5.50 -12.63
C THR A 297 18.43 5.86 -13.54
N ALA A 298 18.20 5.86 -14.84
CA ALA A 298 19.11 6.36 -15.84
C ALA A 298 18.71 7.79 -16.22
N LYS A 299 19.63 8.73 -16.10
CA LYS A 299 19.45 10.10 -16.60
C LYS A 299 20.00 10.17 -18.02
N PHE A 300 19.31 10.85 -18.91
CA PHE A 300 19.73 11.03 -20.28
C PHE A 300 19.52 12.47 -20.76
N ASN A 301 20.24 12.86 -21.79
CA ASN A 301 20.05 14.14 -22.45
C ASN A 301 18.76 14.10 -23.29
N PRO A 302 17.78 15.00 -23.07
CA PRO A 302 16.49 14.98 -23.75
C PRO A 302 16.55 15.27 -25.26
N GLU A 303 17.65 15.79 -25.77
CA GLU A 303 17.83 16.07 -27.21
C GLU A 303 18.52 14.92 -27.95
N SER A 304 19.50 14.26 -27.32
CA SER A 304 20.30 13.22 -27.97
C SER A 304 19.95 11.79 -27.53
N GLY A 305 19.24 11.61 -26.44
CA GLY A 305 18.96 10.30 -25.84
C GLY A 305 20.19 9.61 -25.26
N LYS A 306 21.33 10.30 -25.19
CA LYS A 306 22.55 9.73 -24.61
C LYS A 306 22.42 9.66 -23.09
N ILE A 307 22.63 8.47 -22.51
CA ILE A 307 22.63 8.28 -21.06
C ILE A 307 23.81 9.04 -20.47
N THR A 308 23.55 9.90 -19.49
CA THR A 308 24.55 10.77 -18.84
C THR A 308 24.95 10.26 -17.45
N GLY A 309 24.16 9.36 -16.85
CA GLY A 309 24.49 8.78 -15.55
C GLY A 309 23.39 7.88 -15.01
N TYR A 310 23.78 7.08 -14.03
CA TYR A 310 22.91 6.16 -13.33
C TYR A 310 22.81 6.48 -11.85
N SER A 311 21.62 6.29 -11.29
CA SER A 311 21.39 6.22 -9.85
C SER A 311 20.89 4.81 -9.53
N LEU A 312 21.82 3.93 -9.13
CA LEU A 312 21.52 2.54 -8.87
C LEU A 312 20.85 2.34 -7.51
N TYR A 313 19.86 1.47 -7.43
CA TYR A 313 19.21 1.11 -6.17
C TYR A 313 20.21 0.58 -5.14
N SER A 314 21.24 -0.15 -5.56
CA SER A 314 22.30 -0.64 -4.68
C SER A 314 22.98 0.49 -3.90
N GLN A 315 23.19 1.63 -4.56
CA GLN A 315 23.87 2.82 -4.03
C GLN A 315 22.93 3.82 -3.36
N THR A 316 21.61 3.64 -3.52
CA THR A 316 20.59 4.53 -2.92
C THR A 316 20.69 4.50 -1.39
N PRO A 317 20.65 5.66 -0.70
CA PRO A 317 20.64 5.73 0.75
C PRO A 317 19.50 4.93 1.40
N ARG A 318 19.72 4.45 2.63
CA ARG A 318 18.69 3.70 3.38
C ARG A 318 17.41 4.50 3.58
N SER A 319 17.50 5.81 3.79
CA SER A 319 16.37 6.73 3.93
C SER A 319 15.41 6.65 2.74
N ASP A 320 15.93 6.58 1.52
CA ASP A 320 15.11 6.54 0.31
C ASP A 320 14.53 5.15 0.07
N LYS A 321 15.30 4.09 0.36
CA LYS A 321 14.81 2.70 0.33
C LYS A 321 13.68 2.45 1.34
N MET A 322 13.70 3.15 2.48
CA MET A 322 12.78 2.94 3.59
C MET A 322 11.31 3.12 3.20
N LYS A 323 11.00 4.07 2.32
CA LYS A 323 9.61 4.28 1.82
C LYS A 323 9.07 3.03 1.13
N GLY A 324 9.86 2.43 0.26
CA GLY A 324 9.51 1.19 -0.44
C GLY A 324 9.37 0.00 0.52
N TRP A 325 10.27 -0.11 1.49
CA TRP A 325 10.22 -1.17 2.49
C TRP A 325 8.98 -1.04 3.38
N ILE A 326 8.70 0.14 3.93
CA ILE A 326 7.51 0.41 4.74
C ILE A 326 6.25 0.03 3.96
N TYR A 327 6.13 0.45 2.70
CA TYR A 327 5.01 0.09 1.86
C TYR A 327 4.88 -1.43 1.67
N SER A 328 5.96 -2.10 1.31
CA SER A 328 5.96 -3.55 1.06
C SER A 328 5.63 -4.36 2.31
N PHE A 329 6.17 -3.98 3.47
CA PHE A 329 5.86 -4.65 4.73
C PHE A 329 4.43 -4.37 5.19
N HIS A 330 3.90 -3.18 4.93
CA HIS A 330 2.51 -2.84 5.29
C HIS A 330 1.49 -3.61 4.43
N THR A 331 1.74 -3.72 3.14
CA THR A 331 0.82 -4.36 2.18
C THR A 331 1.03 -5.87 2.05
N GLY A 332 2.13 -6.40 2.57
CA GLY A 332 2.49 -7.81 2.42
C GLY A 332 3.15 -8.16 1.09
N SER A 333 3.49 -7.17 0.25
CA SER A 333 4.07 -7.45 -1.08
C SER A 333 5.52 -7.97 -1.03
N TRP A 334 6.22 -7.85 0.10
CA TRP A 334 7.63 -8.20 0.25
C TRP A 334 8.00 -9.66 -0.06
N GLY A 335 7.11 -10.60 0.16
CA GLY A 335 7.27 -12.02 -0.15
C GLY A 335 6.28 -12.51 -1.23
N GLY A 336 5.74 -11.58 -2.05
CA GLY A 336 4.81 -11.89 -3.13
C GLY A 336 3.43 -12.31 -2.63
N ILE A 337 2.79 -13.22 -3.36
CA ILE A 337 1.40 -13.62 -3.10
C ILE A 337 1.21 -14.29 -1.73
N ILE A 338 2.21 -15.06 -1.27
CA ILE A 338 2.11 -15.78 0.01
C ILE A 338 2.00 -14.80 1.17
N THR A 339 2.86 -13.79 1.22
CA THR A 339 2.83 -12.80 2.29
C THR A 339 1.64 -11.87 2.18
N LYS A 340 1.13 -11.58 0.98
CA LYS A 340 -0.14 -10.89 0.77
C LYS A 340 -1.31 -11.69 1.39
N ILE A 341 -1.39 -13.00 1.14
CA ILE A 341 -2.42 -13.86 1.74
C ILE A 341 -2.32 -13.84 3.27
N ILE A 342 -1.11 -13.95 3.83
CA ILE A 342 -0.91 -13.89 5.29
C ILE A 342 -1.36 -12.55 5.86
N GLN A 343 -1.00 -11.43 5.22
CA GLN A 343 -1.42 -10.09 5.64
C GLN A 343 -2.93 -9.90 5.54
N PHE A 344 -3.55 -10.39 4.47
CA PHE A 344 -5.00 -10.39 4.30
C PHE A 344 -5.71 -11.13 5.45
N ILE A 345 -5.26 -12.35 5.75
CA ILE A 345 -5.81 -13.15 6.85
C ILE A 345 -5.60 -12.44 8.20
N ALA A 346 -4.41 -11.89 8.43
CA ALA A 346 -4.13 -11.16 9.66
C ALA A 346 -5.03 -9.91 9.81
N ALA A 347 -5.27 -9.17 8.73
CA ALA A 347 -6.17 -8.02 8.74
C ALA A 347 -7.63 -8.43 9.00
N LEU A 348 -8.11 -9.55 8.43
CA LEU A 348 -9.43 -10.11 8.74
C LEU A 348 -9.54 -10.55 10.20
N ILE A 349 -8.49 -11.16 10.75
CA ILE A 349 -8.45 -11.46 12.18
C ILE A 349 -8.51 -10.16 12.99
N GLY A 350 -7.75 -9.13 12.59
CA GLY A 350 -7.78 -7.80 13.21
C GLY A 350 -9.18 -7.16 13.22
N PHE A 351 -9.99 -7.41 12.20
CA PHE A 351 -11.41 -7.03 12.17
C PHE A 351 -12.25 -7.83 13.16
N ILE A 352 -12.02 -9.15 13.29
CA ILE A 352 -12.80 -10.04 14.13
C ILE A 352 -12.47 -9.84 15.63
N LEU A 353 -11.24 -9.47 15.97
CA LEU A 353 -10.79 -9.33 17.36
C LEU A 353 -11.65 -8.36 18.19
N PRO A 354 -11.94 -7.11 17.77
CA PRO A 354 -12.80 -6.23 18.55
C PRO A 354 -14.23 -6.77 18.68
N LEU A 355 -14.79 -7.38 17.62
CA LEU A 355 -16.14 -7.94 17.64
C LEU A 355 -16.27 -9.07 18.67
N SER A 356 -15.30 -9.98 18.70
CA SER A 356 -15.23 -11.04 19.71
C SER A 356 -15.00 -10.48 21.13
N GLY A 357 -14.21 -9.40 21.25
CA GLY A 357 -14.01 -8.64 22.49
C GLY A 357 -15.30 -8.04 23.02
N TYR A 358 -16.08 -7.36 22.17
CA TYR A 358 -17.40 -6.81 22.50
C TYR A 358 -18.38 -7.89 22.95
N TYR A 359 -18.44 -9.02 22.23
CA TYR A 359 -19.28 -10.14 22.64
C TYR A 359 -18.92 -10.65 24.04
N MET A 360 -17.63 -10.85 24.33
CA MET A 360 -17.17 -11.30 25.64
C MET A 360 -17.48 -10.27 26.76
N TRP A 361 -17.28 -8.98 26.47
CA TRP A 361 -17.60 -7.90 27.40
C TRP A 361 -19.11 -7.82 27.70
N TRP A 362 -19.94 -7.85 26.66
CA TRP A 362 -21.41 -7.83 26.81
C TRP A 362 -21.93 -9.02 27.63
N LYS A 363 -21.51 -10.24 27.33
CA LYS A 363 -21.91 -11.43 28.09
C LYS A 363 -21.49 -11.36 29.58
N ARG A 364 -20.34 -10.77 29.85
CA ARG A 364 -19.83 -10.59 31.21
C ARG A 364 -20.70 -9.56 31.99
N THR A 365 -21.03 -8.44 31.39
CA THR A 365 -21.81 -7.37 32.01
C THR A 365 -23.27 -7.77 32.22
N SER A 366 -23.89 -8.44 31.24
CA SER A 366 -25.25 -8.93 31.32
C SER A 366 -25.44 -9.96 32.44
N ARG A 367 -24.45 -10.85 32.67
CA ARG A 367 -24.48 -11.82 33.77
C ARG A 367 -24.36 -11.15 35.14
N LYS A 368 -23.54 -10.11 35.27
CA LYS A 368 -23.44 -9.33 36.52
C LYS A 368 -24.79 -8.66 36.87
N ARG A 369 -25.45 -8.06 35.90
CA ARG A 369 -26.77 -7.43 36.08
C ARG A 369 -27.83 -8.44 36.55
N LYS A 370 -27.87 -9.64 35.93
CA LYS A 370 -28.84 -10.70 36.35
C LYS A 370 -28.58 -11.19 37.78
N ASN A 371 -27.31 -11.28 38.21
CA ASN A 371 -26.99 -11.72 39.58
C ASN A 371 -27.16 -10.60 40.64
N ALA A 372 -27.23 -9.32 40.22
CA ALA A 372 -27.44 -8.16 41.09
C ALA A 372 -28.93 -7.78 41.21
N ALA A 373 -29.80 -8.30 40.37
CA ALA A 373 -31.27 -8.11 40.53
C ALA A 373 -31.73 -8.81 41.78
N PRO A 374 -32.50 -8.16 42.71
CA PRO A 374 -33.04 -8.80 43.88
C PRO A 374 -33.89 -10.00 43.46
N ARG A 375 -33.62 -11.18 44.05
CA ARG A 375 -34.53 -12.32 43.97
C ARG A 375 -35.81 -11.85 44.60
N THR A 376 -36.82 -11.51 43.81
CA THR A 376 -38.19 -11.34 44.31
C THR A 376 -38.53 -12.62 45.03
N ALA A 377 -38.68 -12.53 46.37
CA ALA A 377 -39.14 -13.63 47.19
C ALA A 377 -40.51 -14.00 46.66
N GLY A 378 -40.61 -15.16 46.02
CA GLY A 378 -41.89 -15.76 45.70
C GLY A 378 -42.60 -16.07 47.03
N LYS A 379 -43.75 -15.41 47.20
CA LYS A 379 -44.77 -15.83 48.18
C LYS A 379 -45.48 -17.06 47.68
#